data_b984c51c5f847fb3f77a4275e24c2ec3
#
_entry.id   b984c51c5f847fb3f77a4275e24c2ec3
#
_cell.length_a   1.000
_cell.length_b   1.000
_cell.length_c   1.000
_cell.angle_alpha   90.00
_cell.angle_beta   90.00
_cell.angle_gamma   90.00
#
_symmetry.space_group_name_H-M   'P 1'
#
loop_
_entity.id
_entity.type
_entity.pdbx_description
1 polymer ?
#
loop_
_entity_poly.entity_id
_entity_poly.type
_entity_poly.pdbx_seq_one_letter_code
_entity_poly.pdbx_strand_id
1 'polypeptide(L)'
;MAYGTHFFIGAESLVQQSGYALVKFFFLLTFAAAIPAIVSGGIAERAKFWPQLLATAVIVGFVYPFFEGIAWNQHFGVQGWIKALTGEEFHDFAGSVVVHAMGGWIALPAVILLGSRANRYRKDGAISAHPPSNIPFLALGAWVLVVGWFGFNVMSAQTVDKLSGLVAVNSLMAMVGGTLAALVLG
;
A
#
# COMPACT_ATOMS: atom_id res chain seq x y z
N MET A 1 -18.29 -2.67 -4.74
CA MET A 1 -18.16 -3.18 -6.12
C MET A 1 -16.95 -4.08 -6.18
N ALA A 2 -17.15 -5.35 -6.50
CA ALA A 2 -16.12 -6.38 -6.47
C ALA A 2 -15.22 -6.32 -7.71
N TYR A 3 -14.29 -5.39 -7.78
CA TYR A 3 -13.31 -5.39 -8.88
C TYR A 3 -12.19 -6.42 -8.67
N GLY A 4 -11.89 -6.80 -7.43
CA GLY A 4 -10.90 -7.83 -7.14
C GLY A 4 -11.29 -9.23 -7.63
N THR A 5 -12.58 -9.57 -7.63
CA THR A 5 -13.06 -10.84 -8.18
C THR A 5 -13.03 -10.88 -9.71
N HIS A 6 -13.05 -9.73 -10.38
CA HIS A 6 -12.94 -9.66 -11.84
C HIS A 6 -11.53 -9.92 -12.38
N PHE A 7 -10.52 -9.90 -11.54
CA PHE A 7 -9.15 -10.26 -11.94
C PHE A 7 -9.07 -11.71 -12.45
N PHE A 8 -9.95 -12.58 -11.97
CA PHE A 8 -10.02 -14.00 -12.37
C PHE A 8 -11.09 -14.28 -13.43
N ILE A 9 -11.97 -13.33 -13.71
CA ILE A 9 -13.05 -13.47 -14.68
C ILE A 9 -12.62 -12.78 -15.97
N GLY A 10 -11.95 -13.52 -16.79
CA GLY A 10 -11.62 -13.32 -18.21
C GLY A 10 -11.45 -11.90 -18.78
N ALA A 11 -10.40 -11.67 -19.54
CA ALA A 11 -10.09 -10.40 -20.19
C ALA A 11 -11.24 -9.86 -21.09
N GLU A 12 -12.14 -10.71 -21.56
CA GLU A 12 -13.30 -10.32 -22.37
C GLU A 12 -14.27 -9.38 -21.64
N SER A 13 -14.45 -9.57 -20.32
CA SER A 13 -15.33 -8.69 -19.52
C SER A 13 -14.75 -7.28 -19.36
N LEU A 14 -13.44 -7.11 -19.37
CA LEU A 14 -12.78 -5.81 -19.24
C LEU A 14 -12.87 -5.00 -20.54
N VAL A 15 -12.76 -5.65 -21.69
CA VAL A 15 -12.84 -4.99 -23.01
C VAL A 15 -14.22 -4.41 -23.29
N GLN A 16 -15.25 -5.00 -22.71
CA GLN A 16 -16.64 -4.55 -22.86
C GLN A 16 -17.04 -3.42 -21.89
N GLN A 17 -16.16 -3.04 -20.96
CA GLN A 17 -16.47 -2.02 -19.97
C GLN A 17 -16.28 -0.60 -20.52
N SER A 18 -17.00 0.35 -19.92
CA SER A 18 -16.86 1.78 -20.25
C SER A 18 -15.46 2.30 -19.91
N GLY A 19 -15.03 3.38 -20.58
CA GLY A 19 -13.75 4.04 -20.29
C GLY A 19 -13.57 4.42 -18.80
N TYR A 20 -14.65 4.85 -18.14
CA TYR A 20 -14.62 5.16 -16.70
C TYR A 20 -14.35 3.91 -15.85
N ALA A 21 -14.97 2.80 -16.16
CA ALA A 21 -14.75 1.55 -15.44
C ALA A 21 -13.31 1.04 -15.58
N LEU A 22 -12.71 1.22 -16.76
CA LEU A 22 -11.31 0.88 -17.00
C LEU A 22 -10.36 1.79 -16.24
N VAL A 23 -10.63 3.09 -16.16
CA VAL A 23 -9.84 4.03 -15.34
C VAL A 23 -9.92 3.65 -13.86
N LYS A 24 -11.12 3.31 -13.37
CA LYS A 24 -11.31 2.86 -12.00
C LYS A 24 -10.59 1.54 -11.72
N PHE A 25 -10.63 0.60 -12.64
CA PHE A 25 -9.88 -0.66 -12.56
C PHE A 25 -8.37 -0.39 -12.49
N PHE A 26 -7.85 0.45 -13.38
CA PHE A 26 -6.44 0.84 -13.37
C PHE A 26 -6.04 1.51 -12.04
N PHE A 27 -6.88 2.40 -11.52
CA PHE A 27 -6.68 3.02 -10.21
C PHE A 27 -6.56 1.98 -9.09
N LEU A 28 -7.48 1.01 -9.02
CA LEU A 28 -7.42 -0.07 -8.03
C LEU A 28 -6.22 -1.01 -8.23
N LEU A 29 -5.76 -1.19 -9.46
CA LEU A 29 -4.56 -1.96 -9.76
C LEU A 29 -3.30 -1.32 -9.13
N THR A 30 -3.27 0.02 -9.05
CA THR A 30 -2.15 0.72 -8.37
C THR A 30 -2.10 0.45 -6.87
N PHE A 31 -3.23 0.18 -6.22
CA PHE A 31 -3.28 -0.26 -4.82
C PHE A 31 -2.62 -1.64 -4.65
N ALA A 32 -2.96 -2.58 -5.53
CA ALA A 32 -2.33 -3.88 -5.53
C ALA A 32 -0.81 -3.79 -5.72
N ALA A 33 -0.36 -2.91 -6.62
CA ALA A 33 1.07 -2.70 -6.90
C ALA A 33 1.83 -2.02 -5.75
N ALA A 34 1.16 -1.20 -4.94
CA ALA A 34 1.78 -0.52 -3.81
C ALA A 34 2.24 -1.49 -2.70
N ILE A 35 1.54 -2.61 -2.51
CA ILE A 35 1.85 -3.57 -1.44
C ILE A 35 3.25 -4.20 -1.61
N PRO A 36 3.58 -4.81 -2.75
CA PRO A 36 4.92 -5.34 -2.94
C PRO A 36 5.99 -4.25 -2.95
N ALA A 37 5.67 -3.01 -3.31
CA ALA A 37 6.59 -1.88 -3.20
C ALA A 37 6.95 -1.62 -1.72
N ILE A 38 5.97 -1.63 -0.82
CA ILE A 38 6.18 -1.50 0.63
C ILE A 38 7.02 -2.67 1.16
N VAL A 39 6.64 -3.91 0.80
CA VAL A 39 7.40 -5.12 1.18
C VAL A 39 8.84 -5.03 0.70
N SER A 40 9.06 -4.60 -0.54
CA SER A 40 10.41 -4.48 -1.13
C SER A 40 11.30 -3.52 -0.35
N GLY A 41 10.76 -2.43 0.15
CA GLY A 41 11.49 -1.50 1.04
C GLY A 41 11.95 -2.16 2.33
N GLY A 42 11.10 -2.99 2.94
CA GLY A 42 11.43 -3.74 4.15
C GLY A 42 12.54 -4.78 3.96
N ILE A 43 12.60 -5.43 2.80
CA ILE A 43 13.55 -6.51 2.50
C ILE A 43 14.71 -6.09 1.57
N ALA A 44 14.81 -4.79 1.28
CA ALA A 44 15.84 -4.24 0.41
C ALA A 44 17.25 -4.70 0.83
N GLU A 45 18.12 -4.92 -0.15
CA GLU A 45 19.52 -5.38 0.00
C GLU A 45 19.68 -6.80 0.59
N ARG A 46 18.58 -7.51 0.89
CA ARG A 46 18.60 -8.86 1.49
C ARG A 46 17.92 -9.91 0.63
N ALA A 47 16.82 -9.53 -0.01
CA ALA A 47 16.07 -10.42 -0.86
C ALA A 47 16.71 -10.59 -2.23
N LYS A 48 16.65 -11.82 -2.75
CA LYS A 48 17.00 -12.09 -4.15
C LYS A 48 15.86 -11.69 -5.06
N PHE A 49 16.16 -11.21 -6.25
CA PHE A 49 15.18 -10.68 -7.21
C PHE A 49 14.06 -11.69 -7.57
N TRP A 50 14.40 -12.91 -7.96
CA TRP A 50 13.43 -13.89 -8.41
C TRP A 50 12.43 -14.34 -7.32
N PRO A 51 12.86 -14.66 -6.07
CA PRO A 51 11.92 -14.90 -4.98
C PRO A 51 11.01 -13.71 -4.69
N GLN A 52 11.54 -12.49 -4.76
CA GLN A 52 10.73 -11.28 -4.58
C GLN A 52 9.68 -11.13 -5.67
N LEU A 53 10.03 -11.39 -6.93
CA LEU A 53 9.10 -11.34 -8.05
C LEU A 53 7.99 -12.37 -7.91
N LEU A 54 8.32 -13.61 -7.51
CA LEU A 54 7.34 -14.65 -7.25
C LEU A 54 6.41 -14.28 -6.09
N ALA A 55 6.96 -13.78 -4.99
CA ALA A 55 6.18 -13.28 -3.86
C ALA A 55 5.24 -12.14 -4.29
N THR A 56 5.70 -11.22 -5.12
CA THR A 56 4.88 -10.15 -5.71
C THR A 56 3.69 -10.71 -6.49
N ALA A 57 3.92 -11.73 -7.34
CA ALA A 57 2.84 -12.36 -8.10
C ALA A 57 1.78 -13.00 -7.18
N VAL A 58 2.20 -13.65 -6.10
CA VAL A 58 1.28 -14.23 -5.11
C VAL A 58 0.53 -13.14 -4.33
N ILE A 59 1.22 -12.10 -3.89
CA ILE A 59 0.60 -10.99 -3.13
C ILE A 59 -0.45 -10.30 -3.99
N VAL A 60 -0.10 -9.90 -5.21
CA VAL A 60 -1.00 -9.14 -6.10
C VAL A 60 -2.11 -10.01 -6.66
N GLY A 61 -1.82 -11.28 -7.01
CA GLY A 61 -2.77 -12.17 -7.65
C GLY A 61 -3.76 -12.85 -6.70
N PHE A 62 -3.39 -13.05 -5.43
CA PHE A 62 -4.20 -13.81 -4.48
C PHE A 62 -4.44 -13.10 -3.16
N VAL A 63 -3.40 -12.64 -2.48
CA VAL A 63 -3.51 -12.13 -1.12
C VAL A 63 -4.28 -10.81 -1.10
N TYR A 64 -3.93 -9.89 -1.97
CA TYR A 64 -4.60 -8.59 -2.05
C TYR A 64 -6.08 -8.73 -2.46
N PRO A 65 -6.46 -9.42 -3.55
CA PRO A 65 -7.87 -9.56 -3.92
C PRO A 65 -8.72 -10.25 -2.85
N PHE A 66 -8.14 -11.21 -2.13
CA PHE A 66 -8.83 -11.87 -1.01
C PHE A 66 -9.11 -10.87 0.12
N PHE A 67 -8.12 -10.09 0.53
CA PHE A 67 -8.26 -9.14 1.63
C PHE A 67 -9.11 -7.92 1.24
N GLU A 68 -8.94 -7.41 0.01
CA GLU A 68 -9.82 -6.38 -0.57
C GLU A 68 -11.28 -6.82 -0.55
N GLY A 69 -11.54 -8.09 -0.93
CA GLY A 69 -12.86 -8.68 -0.89
C GLY A 69 -13.50 -8.64 0.50
N ILE A 70 -12.72 -8.87 1.55
CA ILE A 70 -13.18 -8.79 2.95
C ILE A 70 -13.42 -7.33 3.35
N ALA A 71 -12.43 -6.46 3.13
CA ALA A 71 -12.42 -5.12 3.71
C ALA A 71 -13.35 -4.15 2.97
N TRP A 72 -13.41 -4.21 1.63
CA TRP A 72 -14.17 -3.26 0.81
C TRP A 72 -15.41 -3.84 0.13
N ASN A 73 -15.49 -5.16 -0.01
CA ASN A 73 -16.58 -5.81 -0.74
C ASN A 73 -17.47 -6.72 0.12
N GLN A 74 -17.34 -6.65 1.43
CA GLN A 74 -18.15 -7.37 2.41
C GLN A 74 -18.19 -8.91 2.23
N HIS A 75 -17.17 -9.49 1.58
CA HIS A 75 -17.09 -10.93 1.43
C HIS A 75 -16.96 -11.62 2.80
N PHE A 76 -17.52 -12.80 2.90
CA PHE A 76 -17.54 -13.64 4.11
C PHE A 76 -18.24 -13.03 5.32
N GLY A 77 -18.98 -11.93 5.17
CA GLY A 77 -19.76 -11.31 6.25
C GLY A 77 -18.92 -10.68 7.37
N VAL A 78 -17.60 -10.54 7.21
CA VAL A 78 -16.70 -10.02 8.26
C VAL A 78 -17.09 -8.59 8.66
N GLN A 79 -17.43 -7.73 7.69
CA GLN A 79 -17.88 -6.36 7.98
C GLN A 79 -19.16 -6.33 8.81
N GLY A 80 -20.14 -7.19 8.49
CA GLY A 80 -21.36 -7.32 9.27
C GLY A 80 -21.11 -7.81 10.69
N TRP A 81 -20.18 -8.73 10.86
CA TRP A 81 -19.76 -9.22 12.18
C TRP A 81 -19.09 -8.11 13.01
N ILE A 82 -18.18 -7.33 12.43
CA ILE A 82 -17.56 -6.19 13.09
C ILE A 82 -18.61 -5.18 13.53
N LYS A 83 -19.54 -4.82 12.63
CA LYS A 83 -20.65 -3.91 12.94
C LYS A 83 -21.52 -4.42 14.07
N ALA A 84 -21.82 -5.71 14.11
CA ALA A 84 -22.60 -6.31 15.17
C ALA A 84 -21.92 -6.25 16.54
N LEU A 85 -20.57 -6.32 16.58
CA LEU A 85 -19.79 -6.25 17.80
C LEU A 85 -19.53 -4.83 18.30
N THR A 86 -19.28 -3.89 17.38
CA THR A 86 -18.81 -2.54 17.72
C THR A 86 -19.85 -1.45 17.56
N GLY A 87 -20.96 -1.74 16.88
CA GLY A 87 -21.94 -0.76 16.45
C GLY A 87 -21.56 0.00 15.16
N GLU A 88 -20.31 -0.09 14.72
CA GLU A 88 -19.78 0.67 13.58
C GLU A 88 -19.18 -0.25 12.52
N GLU A 89 -19.26 0.17 11.27
CA GLU A 89 -18.59 -0.51 10.16
C GLU A 89 -17.12 -0.11 10.12
N PHE A 90 -16.24 -1.08 9.88
CA PHE A 90 -14.85 -0.78 9.59
C PHE A 90 -14.75 -0.03 8.25
N HIS A 91 -14.08 1.10 8.26
CA HIS A 91 -13.89 1.93 7.08
C HIS A 91 -12.40 2.16 6.82
N ASP A 92 -11.93 1.66 5.68
CA ASP A 92 -10.61 1.99 5.14
C ASP A 92 -10.79 2.79 3.85
N PHE A 93 -10.46 4.07 3.88
CA PHE A 93 -10.78 5.00 2.80
C PHE A 93 -9.86 4.84 1.59
N ALA A 94 -8.55 4.88 1.81
CA ALA A 94 -7.54 4.86 0.77
C ALA A 94 -6.49 3.73 0.93
N GLY A 95 -6.79 2.69 1.69
CA GLY A 95 -5.92 1.54 1.84
C GLY A 95 -4.92 1.62 2.99
N SER A 96 -5.21 2.37 4.06
CA SER A 96 -4.35 2.38 5.24
C SER A 96 -4.12 0.97 5.80
N VAL A 97 -5.16 0.14 5.83
CA VAL A 97 -5.09 -1.25 6.26
C VAL A 97 -4.93 -2.18 5.06
N VAL A 98 -5.78 -2.05 4.04
CA VAL A 98 -5.84 -2.95 2.88
C VAL A 98 -4.54 -2.94 2.07
N VAL A 99 -3.80 -1.84 2.08
CA VAL A 99 -2.53 -1.70 1.35
C VAL A 99 -1.34 -1.57 2.31
N HIS A 100 -1.32 -0.52 3.12
CA HIS A 100 -0.12 -0.16 3.88
C HIS A 100 0.13 -1.08 5.07
N ALA A 101 -0.89 -1.34 5.90
CA ALA A 101 -0.74 -2.28 7.00
C ALA A 101 -0.51 -3.70 6.49
N MET A 102 -1.20 -4.13 5.43
CA MET A 102 -0.97 -5.43 4.81
C MET A 102 0.48 -5.56 4.31
N GLY A 103 0.99 -4.55 3.59
CA GLY A 103 2.39 -4.54 3.16
C GLY A 103 3.37 -4.61 4.32
N GLY A 104 3.13 -3.85 5.38
CA GLY A 104 3.94 -3.87 6.60
C GLY A 104 3.91 -5.22 7.33
N TRP A 105 2.72 -5.81 7.48
CA TRP A 105 2.57 -7.13 8.12
C TRP A 105 3.18 -8.28 7.31
N ILE A 106 3.18 -8.20 5.98
CA ILE A 106 3.89 -9.17 5.11
C ILE A 106 5.40 -8.95 5.19
N ALA A 107 5.84 -7.69 5.22
CA ALA A 107 7.26 -7.36 5.32
C ALA A 107 7.88 -7.82 6.65
N LEU A 108 7.14 -7.73 7.76
CA LEU A 108 7.65 -8.05 9.09
C LEU A 108 8.22 -9.48 9.20
N PRO A 109 7.48 -10.56 8.90
CA PRO A 109 8.04 -11.90 8.94
C PRO A 109 9.16 -12.10 7.92
N ALA A 110 9.08 -11.47 6.75
CA ALA A 110 10.13 -11.55 5.75
C ALA A 110 11.44 -10.92 6.27
N VAL A 111 11.38 -9.79 6.97
CA VAL A 111 12.54 -9.15 7.62
C VAL A 111 13.11 -10.04 8.72
N ILE A 112 12.25 -10.66 9.54
CA ILE A 112 12.69 -11.57 10.61
C ILE A 112 13.43 -12.78 10.03
N LEU A 113 12.89 -13.38 8.96
CA LEU A 113 13.48 -14.56 8.33
C LEU A 113 14.79 -14.25 7.57
N LEU A 114 14.86 -13.09 6.90
CA LEU A 114 16.04 -12.68 6.15
C LEU A 114 17.17 -12.13 7.04
N GLY A 115 16.83 -11.69 8.25
CA GLY A 115 17.78 -11.13 9.19
C GLY A 115 18.24 -9.70 8.83
N SER A 116 19.38 -9.29 9.38
CA SER A 116 19.95 -7.97 9.17
C SER A 116 20.58 -7.83 7.77
N ARG A 117 20.72 -6.58 7.30
CA ARG A 117 21.47 -6.28 6.07
C ARG A 117 22.91 -6.77 6.18
N ALA A 118 23.50 -7.20 5.08
CA ALA A 118 24.89 -7.62 5.02
C ALA A 118 25.81 -6.53 5.59
N ASN A 119 26.75 -6.92 6.44
CA ASN A 119 27.71 -6.01 7.07
C ASN A 119 27.11 -4.90 7.95
N ARG A 120 25.80 -4.97 8.32
CA ARG A 120 25.18 -4.01 9.23
C ARG A 120 25.83 -4.06 10.61
N TYR A 121 25.98 -5.25 11.15
CA TYR A 121 26.66 -5.51 12.41
C TYR A 121 28.01 -6.17 12.13
N ARG A 122 29.10 -5.50 12.45
CA ARG A 122 30.47 -5.99 12.23
C ARG A 122 30.91 -6.88 13.38
N LYS A 123 31.91 -7.72 13.11
CA LYS A 123 32.48 -8.62 14.13
C LYS A 123 33.16 -7.88 15.30
N ASP A 124 33.58 -6.65 15.08
CA ASP A 124 34.17 -5.76 16.07
C ASP A 124 33.15 -5.02 16.94
N GLY A 125 31.83 -5.32 16.76
CA GLY A 125 30.74 -4.69 17.46
C GLY A 125 30.30 -3.33 16.86
N ALA A 126 30.97 -2.84 15.85
CA ALA A 126 30.60 -1.58 15.19
C ALA A 126 29.34 -1.75 14.32
N ILE A 127 28.51 -0.73 14.31
CA ILE A 127 27.34 -0.65 13.42
C ILE A 127 27.72 0.13 12.18
N SER A 128 27.63 -0.53 11.03
CA SER A 128 27.91 0.14 9.75
C SER A 128 26.74 1.02 9.32
N ALA A 129 27.04 2.27 8.96
CA ALA A 129 26.06 3.12 8.28
C ALA A 129 25.76 2.56 6.89
N HIS A 130 24.47 2.63 6.49
CA HIS A 130 24.02 2.30 5.13
C HIS A 130 23.37 3.54 4.53
N PRO A 131 24.17 4.55 4.13
CA PRO A 131 23.62 5.76 3.55
C PRO A 131 22.90 5.47 2.23
N PRO A 132 21.90 6.28 1.85
CA PRO A 132 21.28 6.17 0.53
C PRO A 132 22.34 6.28 -0.58
N SER A 133 22.19 5.50 -1.64
CA SER A 133 23.09 5.53 -2.79
C SER A 133 23.07 6.87 -3.52
N ASN A 134 21.94 7.57 -3.48
CA ASN A 134 21.76 8.88 -4.12
C ASN A 134 20.74 9.72 -3.37
N ILE A 135 21.18 10.71 -2.60
CA ILE A 135 20.32 11.59 -1.81
C ILE A 135 19.39 12.45 -2.71
N PRO A 136 19.86 13.06 -3.82
CA PRO A 136 18.95 13.79 -4.71
C PRO A 136 17.82 12.94 -5.27
N PHE A 137 18.06 11.71 -5.68
CA PHE A 137 16.99 10.81 -6.14
C PHE A 137 16.07 10.37 -5.01
N LEU A 138 16.56 10.20 -3.79
CA LEU A 138 15.71 9.94 -2.62
C LEU A 138 14.77 11.10 -2.38
N ALA A 139 15.27 12.34 -2.41
CA ALA A 139 14.47 13.53 -2.25
C ALA A 139 13.43 13.67 -3.39
N LEU A 140 13.85 13.45 -4.64
CA LEU A 140 12.94 13.46 -5.79
C LEU A 140 11.82 12.43 -5.63
N GLY A 141 12.14 11.22 -5.19
CA GLY A 141 11.15 10.18 -4.91
C GLY A 141 10.11 10.62 -3.86
N ALA A 142 10.56 11.25 -2.78
CA ALA A 142 9.68 11.82 -1.77
C ALA A 142 8.75 12.91 -2.34
N TRP A 143 9.27 13.82 -3.17
CA TRP A 143 8.46 14.86 -3.84
C TRP A 143 7.42 14.27 -4.80
N VAL A 144 7.80 13.28 -5.58
CA VAL A 144 6.85 12.56 -6.47
C VAL A 144 5.73 11.91 -5.65
N LEU A 145 6.07 11.28 -4.50
CA LEU A 145 5.07 10.70 -3.61
C LEU A 145 4.15 11.75 -3.00
N VAL A 146 4.66 12.92 -2.59
CA VAL A 146 3.82 14.02 -2.07
C VAL A 146 2.73 14.40 -3.07
N VAL A 147 3.09 14.57 -4.35
CA VAL A 147 2.12 14.87 -5.41
C VAL A 147 1.18 13.70 -5.67
N GLY A 148 1.72 12.50 -5.80
CA GLY A 148 0.96 11.28 -6.08
C GLY A 148 -0.05 10.93 -4.99
N TRP A 149 0.24 11.28 -3.74
CA TRP A 149 -0.65 11.02 -2.61
C TRP A 149 -1.97 11.78 -2.68
N PHE A 150 -1.97 12.99 -3.21
CA PHE A 150 -3.22 13.70 -3.47
C PHE A 150 -4.08 12.94 -4.49
N GLY A 151 -3.48 12.44 -5.56
CA GLY A 151 -4.19 11.56 -6.51
C GLY A 151 -4.72 10.30 -5.83
N PHE A 152 -3.89 9.63 -5.05
CA PHE A 152 -4.25 8.39 -4.38
C PHE A 152 -5.40 8.57 -3.38
N ASN A 153 -5.28 9.52 -2.46
CA ASN A 153 -6.26 9.74 -1.42
C ASN A 153 -7.52 10.43 -1.93
N VAL A 154 -7.38 11.51 -2.72
CA VAL A 154 -8.53 12.31 -3.18
C VAL A 154 -9.38 11.51 -4.17
N MET A 155 -8.76 10.75 -5.07
CA MET A 155 -9.50 9.89 -6.01
C MET A 155 -10.24 8.75 -5.28
N SER A 156 -9.80 8.35 -4.10
CA SER A 156 -10.49 7.36 -3.27
C SER A 156 -11.85 7.85 -2.76
N ALA A 157 -12.10 9.17 -2.75
CA ALA A 157 -13.43 9.72 -2.49
C ALA A 157 -14.45 9.35 -3.57
N GLN A 158 -14.01 9.06 -4.79
CA GLN A 158 -14.83 8.70 -5.95
C GLN A 158 -15.93 9.73 -6.32
N THR A 159 -15.89 10.90 -5.69
CA THR A 159 -16.79 12.04 -5.92
C THR A 159 -15.94 13.30 -5.91
N VAL A 160 -16.39 14.31 -6.64
CA VAL A 160 -15.66 15.60 -6.75
C VAL A 160 -16.21 16.64 -5.75
N ASP A 161 -17.32 16.30 -5.06
CA ASP A 161 -18.04 17.25 -4.25
C ASP A 161 -17.57 17.34 -2.77
N LYS A 162 -18.35 16.81 -1.85
CA LYS A 162 -18.20 17.12 -0.43
C LYS A 162 -16.96 16.52 0.26
N LEU A 163 -16.51 15.33 -0.15
CA LEU A 163 -15.46 14.60 0.56
C LEU A 163 -14.06 14.85 -0.01
N SER A 164 -13.92 15.09 -1.31
CA SER A 164 -12.62 15.20 -1.96
C SER A 164 -11.80 16.36 -1.41
N GLY A 165 -12.40 17.52 -1.17
CA GLY A 165 -11.73 18.67 -0.57
C GLY A 165 -11.26 18.41 0.86
N LEU A 166 -12.11 17.78 1.68
CA LEU A 166 -11.75 17.38 3.06
C LEU A 166 -10.61 16.38 3.05
N VAL A 167 -10.66 15.39 2.16
CA VAL A 167 -9.59 14.39 2.03
C VAL A 167 -8.27 15.04 1.62
N ALA A 168 -8.30 16.01 0.70
CA ALA A 168 -7.10 16.74 0.28
C ALA A 168 -6.48 17.51 1.46
N VAL A 169 -7.29 18.23 2.23
CA VAL A 169 -6.80 18.98 3.40
C VAL A 169 -6.26 18.03 4.47
N ASN A 170 -6.98 16.96 4.79
CA ASN A 170 -6.52 15.97 5.77
C ASN A 170 -5.21 15.28 5.34
N SER A 171 -5.06 14.99 4.04
CA SER A 171 -3.81 14.43 3.49
C SER A 171 -2.65 15.40 3.66
N LEU A 172 -2.86 16.68 3.36
CA LEU A 172 -1.86 17.73 3.58
C LEU A 172 -1.46 17.84 5.05
N MET A 173 -2.45 17.87 5.95
CA MET A 173 -2.18 17.96 7.39
C MET A 173 -1.45 16.76 7.93
N ALA A 174 -1.75 15.55 7.43
CA ALA A 174 -1.02 14.33 7.77
C ALA A 174 0.45 14.39 7.33
N MET A 175 0.72 14.87 6.11
CA MET A 175 2.09 15.08 5.62
C MET A 175 2.86 16.10 6.48
N VAL A 176 2.23 17.22 6.83
CA VAL A 176 2.82 18.25 7.72
C VAL A 176 3.12 17.64 9.09
N GLY A 177 2.14 16.96 9.69
CA GLY A 177 2.31 16.33 10.99
C GLY A 177 3.42 15.28 11.01
N GLY A 178 3.49 14.44 9.99
CA GLY A 178 4.56 13.45 9.84
C GLY A 178 5.95 14.10 9.68
N THR A 179 6.03 15.16 8.90
CA THR A 179 7.29 15.92 8.71
C THR A 179 7.74 16.56 10.02
N LEU A 180 6.83 17.22 10.74
CA LEU A 180 7.16 17.85 12.03
C LEU A 180 7.56 16.81 13.08
N ALA A 181 6.85 15.69 13.16
CA ALA A 181 7.19 14.62 14.06
C ALA A 181 8.59 14.04 13.76
N ALA A 182 8.91 13.81 12.50
CA ALA A 182 10.24 13.33 12.10
C ALA A 182 11.36 14.34 12.43
N LEU A 183 11.11 15.63 12.27
CA LEU A 183 12.08 16.68 12.62
C LEU A 183 12.33 16.79 14.14
N VAL A 184 11.32 16.50 14.95
CA VAL A 184 11.42 16.60 16.42
C VAL A 184 12.03 15.33 17.03
N LEU A 185 11.73 14.16 16.47
CA LEU A 185 12.12 12.86 17.03
C LEU A 185 13.37 12.25 16.39
N GLY A 186 13.77 12.72 15.20
CA GLY A 186 14.97 12.27 14.46
C GLY A 186 16.13 13.14 14.72
#